data_be94a12dd2bb35491a00268fc271aee7
#
_entry.id   be94a12dd2bb35491a00268fc271aee7
#
_cell.length_a   1.000
_cell.length_b   1.000
_cell.length_c   1.000
_cell.angle_alpha   90.00
_cell.angle_beta   90.00
_cell.angle_gamma   90.00
#
_symmetry.space_group_name_H-M   'P 1'
#
loop_
_entity.id
_entity.type
_entity.pdbx_description
1 polymer ?
#
loop_
_entity_poly.entity_id
_entity_poly.type
_entity_poly.pdbx_seq_one_letter_code
_entity_poly.pdbx_strand_id
1 'polypeptide(L)'
;ITCTPTMEMGIDVGDLSATMVCSIPPSTTNYLQRIGRAGRETGNALVLAMANAKPHDLYFYEDPQEMISGVIYTPGCYLNAPEMLTRHFTAFCMDNWASTAQPGDLPNKMSFIIKTGGAKIGFPESFYAFYKNNKDTLITGYLDLFSDSDISDDNKIVIREFAENDQVVFKM
;
A
#
# COMPACT_ATOMS: atom_id res chain seq x y z
N ILE A 1 -3.51 8.20 28.30
CA ILE A 1 -2.69 7.11 27.72
C ILE A 1 -1.28 7.67 27.52
N THR A 2 -0.27 6.99 28.04
CA THR A 2 1.14 7.34 27.81
C THR A 2 1.78 6.19 27.02
N CYS A 3 2.48 6.51 25.95
CA CYS A 3 3.07 5.50 25.07
C CYS A 3 4.41 5.96 24.45
N THR A 4 5.16 5.00 23.98
CA THR A 4 6.37 5.23 23.18
C THR A 4 6.01 5.40 21.70
N PRO A 5 6.97 5.77 20.81
CA PRO A 5 6.76 5.86 19.36
C PRO A 5 6.18 4.61 18.69
N THR A 6 6.30 3.43 19.31
CA THR A 6 5.69 2.20 18.79
C THR A 6 4.17 2.27 18.61
N MET A 7 3.50 3.16 19.33
CA MET A 7 2.05 3.42 19.17
C MET A 7 1.72 4.30 17.95
N GLU A 8 2.70 4.75 17.19
CA GLU A 8 2.46 5.43 15.90
C GLU A 8 1.86 4.48 14.86
N MET A 9 2.13 3.19 15.01
CA MET A 9 1.78 2.18 14.01
C MET A 9 0.48 1.44 14.36
N GLY A 10 -0.60 1.76 13.64
CA GLY A 10 -1.76 0.88 13.45
C GLY A 10 -2.63 0.52 14.66
N ILE A 11 -2.33 0.99 15.87
CA ILE A 11 -3.17 0.70 17.03
C ILE A 11 -4.33 1.68 17.08
N ASP A 12 -5.54 1.15 17.12
CA ASP A 12 -6.73 1.97 17.33
C ASP A 12 -6.84 2.32 18.83
N VAL A 13 -6.64 3.60 19.14
CA VAL A 13 -6.77 4.15 20.49
C VAL A 13 -8.10 4.88 20.72
N GLY A 14 -9.02 4.78 19.74
CA GLY A 14 -10.28 5.52 19.77
C GLY A 14 -10.10 7.01 19.45
N ASP A 15 -11.15 7.79 19.73
CA ASP A 15 -11.11 9.23 19.51
C ASP A 15 -10.43 9.95 20.67
N LEU A 16 -9.37 10.70 20.33
CA LEU A 16 -8.63 11.51 21.30
C LEU A 16 -8.91 12.99 21.03
N SER A 17 -9.26 13.73 22.08
CA SER A 17 -9.46 15.17 21.99
C SER A 17 -8.16 15.96 22.08
N ALA A 18 -7.10 15.37 22.63
CA ALA A 18 -5.80 16.02 22.78
C ALA A 18 -4.63 15.04 22.63
N THR A 19 -3.53 15.51 22.10
CA THR A 19 -2.26 14.79 22.02
C THR A 19 -1.13 15.67 22.53
N MET A 20 -0.29 15.10 23.39
CA MET A 20 0.94 15.74 23.87
C MET A 20 2.15 14.96 23.34
N VAL A 21 3.01 15.65 22.61
CA VAL A 21 4.26 15.10 22.06
C VAL A 21 5.42 15.61 22.92
N CYS A 22 6.05 14.69 23.65
CA CYS A 22 7.20 15.01 24.52
C CYS A 22 8.51 14.82 23.75
N SER A 23 9.16 15.87 23.30
CA SER A 23 10.23 15.95 22.34
C SER A 23 9.74 15.99 20.89
N ILE A 24 10.39 16.81 20.09
CA ILE A 24 10.03 16.96 18.68
C ILE A 24 10.43 15.71 17.91
N PRO A 25 9.51 15.12 17.12
CA PRO A 25 9.80 13.94 16.30
C PRO A 25 10.87 14.21 15.24
N PRO A 26 11.57 13.16 14.76
CA PRO A 26 12.68 13.32 13.82
C PRO A 26 12.25 13.84 12.43
N SER A 27 10.98 13.72 12.07
CA SER A 27 10.47 14.19 10.77
C SER A 27 9.03 14.67 10.87
N THR A 28 8.62 15.48 9.90
CA THR A 28 7.24 15.95 9.71
C THR A 28 6.27 14.77 9.62
N THR A 29 6.62 13.69 8.90
CA THR A 29 5.79 12.50 8.78
C THR A 29 5.51 11.86 10.14
N ASN A 30 6.55 11.69 10.97
CA ASN A 30 6.38 11.15 12.34
C ASN A 30 5.53 12.09 13.20
N TYR A 31 5.72 13.40 13.07
CA TYR A 31 4.91 14.38 13.79
C TYR A 31 3.43 14.24 13.43
N LEU A 32 3.10 14.24 12.15
CA LEU A 32 1.73 14.11 11.64
C LEU A 32 1.09 12.78 12.03
N GLN A 33 1.85 11.67 12.02
CA GLN A 33 1.35 10.36 12.47
C GLN A 33 0.98 10.35 13.95
N ARG A 34 1.72 11.07 14.80
CA ARG A 34 1.43 11.18 16.24
C ARG A 34 0.22 12.06 16.50
N ILE A 35 0.17 13.25 15.92
CA ILE A 35 -0.93 14.19 16.15
C ILE A 35 -2.23 13.76 15.47
N GLY A 36 -2.16 13.08 14.34
CA GLY A 36 -3.30 12.56 13.59
C GLY A 36 -4.09 11.44 14.30
N ARG A 37 -3.77 11.18 15.57
CA ARG A 37 -4.59 10.33 16.45
C ARG A 37 -5.69 11.11 17.16
N ALA A 38 -5.61 12.43 17.21
CA ALA A 38 -6.59 13.27 17.86
C ALA A 38 -7.51 13.95 16.84
N GLY A 39 -8.77 14.17 17.22
CA GLY A 39 -9.77 14.92 16.46
C GLY A 39 -10.31 14.18 15.23
N ARG A 40 -10.27 12.86 15.18
CA ARG A 40 -10.72 12.08 14.02
C ARG A 40 -12.23 12.19 13.77
N GLU A 41 -13.03 12.22 14.83
CA GLU A 41 -14.48 12.32 14.72
C GLU A 41 -14.96 13.76 14.63
N THR A 42 -14.36 14.65 15.42
CA THR A 42 -14.83 16.03 15.57
C THR A 42 -14.15 17.03 14.63
N GLY A 43 -13.02 16.64 14.02
CA GLY A 43 -12.17 17.55 13.26
C GLY A 43 -11.40 18.56 14.12
N ASN A 44 -11.56 18.54 15.46
CA ASN A 44 -10.93 19.47 16.39
C ASN A 44 -10.09 18.70 17.41
N ALA A 45 -8.84 19.13 17.59
CA ALA A 45 -7.95 18.57 18.57
C ALA A 45 -7.01 19.62 19.16
N LEU A 46 -6.64 19.43 20.42
CA LEU A 46 -5.52 20.17 21.02
C LEU A 46 -4.23 19.36 20.84
N VAL A 47 -3.26 19.97 20.18
CA VAL A 47 -1.91 19.41 20.06
C VAL A 47 -0.92 20.25 20.83
N LEU A 48 -0.21 19.64 21.77
CA LEU A 48 0.84 20.26 22.54
C LEU A 48 2.17 19.55 22.26
N ALA A 49 3.12 20.24 21.66
CA ALA A 49 4.48 19.75 21.47
C ALA A 49 5.43 20.40 22.47
N MET A 50 6.23 19.61 23.14
CA MET A 50 7.24 20.08 24.10
C MET A 50 8.62 19.87 23.51
N ALA A 51 9.34 20.98 23.28
CA ALA A 51 10.73 20.97 22.85
C ALA A 51 11.66 20.77 24.06
N ASN A 52 12.62 19.89 23.94
CA ASN A 52 13.70 19.72 24.90
C ASN A 52 14.91 20.61 24.53
N ALA A 53 15.84 20.76 25.46
CA ALA A 53 17.08 21.52 25.21
C ALA A 53 18.10 20.75 24.34
N LYS A 54 17.63 20.18 23.21
CA LYS A 54 18.44 19.50 22.20
C LYS A 54 18.47 20.35 20.94
N PRO A 55 19.57 20.37 20.16
CA PRO A 55 19.67 21.17 18.95
C PRO A 55 18.50 20.95 17.96
N HIS A 56 18.09 19.71 17.76
CA HIS A 56 16.96 19.35 16.91
C HIS A 56 15.64 19.98 17.39
N ASP A 57 15.32 19.81 18.68
CA ASP A 57 14.06 20.32 19.24
C ASP A 57 14.05 21.85 19.24
N LEU A 58 15.20 22.49 19.54
CA LEU A 58 15.32 23.94 19.54
C LEU A 58 15.18 24.55 18.16
N TYR A 59 15.69 23.86 17.12
CA TYR A 59 15.54 24.29 15.74
C TYR A 59 14.05 24.44 15.36
N PHE A 60 13.24 23.42 15.63
CA PHE A 60 11.80 23.46 15.36
C PHE A 60 11.00 24.30 16.37
N TYR A 61 11.57 24.61 17.53
CA TYR A 61 10.98 25.56 18.45
C TYR A 61 11.08 27.00 17.92
N GLU A 62 12.18 27.34 17.24
CA GLU A 62 12.37 28.62 16.59
C GLU A 62 11.52 28.79 15.34
N ASP A 63 11.34 27.72 14.54
CA ASP A 63 10.47 27.70 13.38
C ASP A 63 9.53 26.48 13.39
N PRO A 64 8.39 26.54 14.14
CA PRO A 64 7.43 25.46 14.20
C PRO A 64 6.74 25.16 12.86
N GLN A 65 6.68 26.14 11.96
CA GLN A 65 6.03 25.97 10.66
C GLN A 65 6.70 24.89 9.82
N GLU A 66 8.01 24.77 9.91
CA GLU A 66 8.77 23.78 9.17
C GLU A 66 8.42 22.33 9.59
N MET A 67 8.08 22.10 10.86
CA MET A 67 7.57 20.81 11.33
C MET A 67 6.09 20.57 10.94
N ILE A 68 5.26 21.61 10.91
CA ILE A 68 3.82 21.49 10.66
C ILE A 68 3.53 21.38 9.16
N SER A 69 4.20 22.18 8.34
CA SER A 69 3.97 22.28 6.89
C SER A 69 5.17 21.79 6.05
N GLY A 70 6.12 21.12 6.67
CA GLY A 70 7.31 20.60 6.00
C GLY A 70 7.03 19.58 4.92
N VAL A 71 7.98 19.37 4.04
CA VAL A 71 7.86 18.46 2.92
C VAL A 71 7.78 17.00 3.41
N ILE A 72 6.73 16.32 3.04
CA ILE A 72 6.58 14.87 3.25
C ILE A 72 7.26 14.17 2.08
N TYR A 73 8.39 13.52 2.36
CA TYR A 73 9.02 12.66 1.37
C TYR A 73 8.27 11.34 1.32
N THR A 74 7.68 11.03 0.16
CA THR A 74 7.13 9.70 -0.08
C THR A 74 8.27 8.68 -0.13
N PRO A 75 8.15 7.54 0.58
CA PRO A 75 9.16 6.51 0.50
C PRO A 75 9.27 6.01 -0.94
N GLY A 76 10.48 6.03 -1.49
CA GLY A 76 10.75 5.43 -2.80
C GLY A 76 10.61 3.92 -2.73
N CYS A 77 10.07 3.33 -3.78
CA CYS A 77 10.01 1.88 -3.97
C CYS A 77 10.94 1.52 -5.13
N TYR A 78 11.75 0.47 -4.94
CA TYR A 78 12.56 -0.06 -6.03
C TYR A 78 11.66 -0.92 -6.93
N LEU A 79 11.24 -0.33 -8.05
CA LEU A 79 10.31 -0.97 -8.97
C LEU A 79 10.97 -2.04 -9.84
N ASN A 80 12.29 -1.98 -10.05
CA ASN A 80 13.01 -2.85 -10.97
C ASN A 80 13.41 -4.20 -10.35
N ALA A 81 12.51 -4.82 -9.56
CA ALA A 81 12.71 -6.12 -8.89
C ALA A 81 11.80 -7.19 -9.54
N PRO A 82 12.37 -8.23 -10.19
CA PRO A 82 11.61 -9.22 -10.97
C PRO A 82 10.49 -9.90 -10.17
N GLU A 83 10.79 -10.34 -8.95
CA GLU A 83 9.80 -11.02 -8.10
C GLU A 83 8.65 -10.10 -7.66
N MET A 84 8.95 -8.82 -7.44
CA MET A 84 7.92 -7.83 -7.11
C MET A 84 7.04 -7.55 -8.33
N LEU A 85 7.65 -7.38 -9.49
CA LEU A 85 6.94 -7.12 -10.74
C LEU A 85 6.00 -8.27 -11.12
N THR A 86 6.44 -9.52 -10.99
CA THR A 86 5.60 -10.69 -11.28
C THR A 86 4.43 -10.83 -10.31
N ARG A 87 4.63 -10.53 -9.02
CA ARG A 87 3.54 -10.50 -8.03
C ARG A 87 2.54 -9.38 -8.32
N HIS A 88 3.03 -8.18 -8.64
CA HIS A 88 2.17 -7.05 -9.02
C HIS A 88 1.41 -7.33 -10.30
N PHE A 89 2.05 -7.94 -11.30
CA PHE A 89 1.36 -8.36 -12.52
C PHE A 89 0.22 -9.35 -12.23
N THR A 90 0.47 -10.33 -11.35
CA THR A 90 -0.58 -11.25 -10.92
C THR A 90 -1.75 -10.51 -10.24
N ALA A 91 -1.46 -9.59 -9.32
CA ALA A 91 -2.48 -8.77 -8.67
C ALA A 91 -3.25 -7.90 -9.69
N PHE A 92 -2.54 -7.27 -10.63
CA PHE A 92 -3.15 -6.48 -11.71
C PHE A 92 -4.11 -7.31 -12.56
N CYS A 93 -3.73 -8.54 -12.92
CA CYS A 93 -4.62 -9.45 -13.65
C CYS A 93 -5.86 -9.80 -12.85
N MET A 94 -5.72 -10.06 -11.54
CA MET A 94 -6.84 -10.35 -10.65
C MET A 94 -7.79 -9.16 -10.49
N ASP A 95 -7.26 -7.96 -10.33
CA ASP A 95 -8.06 -6.73 -10.20
C ASP A 95 -8.88 -6.47 -11.48
N ASN A 96 -8.25 -6.65 -12.65
CA ASN A 96 -8.95 -6.52 -13.94
C ASN A 96 -10.04 -7.58 -14.09
N TRP A 97 -9.77 -8.83 -13.72
CA TRP A 97 -10.80 -9.87 -13.70
C TRP A 97 -11.92 -9.53 -12.73
N ALA A 98 -11.60 -9.16 -11.50
CA ALA A 98 -12.58 -8.85 -10.47
C ALA A 98 -13.50 -7.68 -10.86
N SER A 99 -12.99 -6.70 -11.61
CA SER A 99 -13.78 -5.57 -12.11
C SER A 99 -14.83 -5.97 -13.15
N THR A 100 -14.62 -7.09 -13.85
CA THR A 100 -15.52 -7.60 -14.90
C THR A 100 -16.34 -8.80 -14.45
N ALA A 101 -15.94 -9.47 -13.36
CA ALA A 101 -16.61 -10.66 -12.84
C ALA A 101 -17.97 -10.32 -12.22
N GLN A 102 -18.91 -11.27 -12.31
CA GLN A 102 -20.17 -11.11 -11.59
C GLN A 102 -19.98 -11.30 -10.07
N PRO A 103 -20.78 -10.66 -9.23
CA PRO A 103 -20.62 -10.77 -7.77
C PRO A 103 -20.63 -12.19 -7.22
N GLY A 104 -21.25 -13.15 -7.93
CA GLY A 104 -21.27 -14.58 -7.58
C GLY A 104 -20.00 -15.36 -7.96
N ASP A 105 -19.17 -14.83 -8.83
CA ASP A 105 -17.93 -15.48 -9.30
C ASP A 105 -16.74 -15.16 -8.39
N LEU A 106 -16.87 -14.10 -7.57
CA LEU A 106 -15.79 -13.67 -6.68
C LEU A 106 -15.78 -14.49 -5.38
N PRO A 107 -14.65 -15.09 -5.01
CA PRO A 107 -14.53 -15.83 -3.76
C PRO A 107 -14.55 -14.85 -2.56
N ASN A 108 -15.61 -14.89 -1.77
CA ASN A 108 -15.77 -14.04 -0.59
C ASN A 108 -15.13 -14.60 0.70
N LYS A 109 -14.59 -15.82 0.64
CA LYS A 109 -13.88 -16.47 1.75
C LYS A 109 -12.67 -17.23 1.21
N MET A 110 -11.58 -17.18 1.96
CA MET A 110 -10.35 -17.92 1.64
C MET A 110 -10.58 -19.43 1.47
N SER A 111 -11.53 -20.00 2.20
CA SER A 111 -11.89 -21.41 2.07
C SER A 111 -12.41 -21.80 0.68
N PHE A 112 -12.92 -20.85 -0.11
CA PHE A 112 -13.36 -21.11 -1.48
C PHE A 112 -12.19 -21.10 -2.48
N ILE A 113 -11.09 -20.44 -2.12
CA ILE A 113 -9.85 -20.44 -2.92
C ILE A 113 -9.06 -21.74 -2.71
N ILE A 114 -9.05 -22.25 -1.46
CA ILE A 114 -8.21 -23.40 -1.07
C ILE A 114 -8.91 -24.75 -1.33
N LYS A 115 -10.25 -24.80 -1.27
CA LYS A 115 -11.00 -26.04 -1.48
C LYS A 115 -11.20 -26.33 -2.97
N THR A 116 -10.30 -27.08 -3.56
CA THR A 116 -10.52 -27.76 -4.83
C THR A 116 -11.64 -28.81 -4.67
N GLY A 117 -12.76 -28.59 -5.34
CA GLY A 117 -13.81 -29.60 -5.44
C GLY A 117 -15.06 -29.31 -4.60
N GLY A 118 -15.92 -28.48 -5.12
CA GLY A 118 -17.27 -28.28 -4.58
C GLY A 118 -17.78 -26.84 -4.55
N ALA A 119 -17.03 -25.91 -5.07
CA ALA A 119 -17.49 -24.54 -5.18
C ALA A 119 -18.37 -24.37 -6.41
N LYS A 120 -19.57 -23.88 -6.22
CA LYS A 120 -20.42 -23.30 -7.27
C LYS A 120 -19.85 -21.95 -7.80
N ILE A 121 -18.64 -21.61 -7.45
CA ILE A 121 -17.93 -20.39 -7.81
C ILE A 121 -16.91 -20.78 -8.85
N GLY A 122 -16.98 -20.19 -10.03
CA GLY A 122 -16.11 -20.51 -11.16
C GLY A 122 -14.64 -20.11 -11.02
N PHE A 123 -14.15 -19.78 -9.82
CA PHE A 123 -12.76 -19.57 -9.52
C PHE A 123 -12.07 -20.91 -9.15
N PRO A 124 -10.88 -21.26 -9.69
CA PRO A 124 -9.98 -20.41 -10.53
C PRO A 124 -10.30 -20.45 -12.04
N GLU A 125 -11.22 -21.26 -12.50
CA GLU A 125 -11.48 -21.50 -13.93
C GLU A 125 -11.95 -20.23 -14.66
N SER A 126 -12.81 -19.43 -14.04
CA SER A 126 -13.29 -18.17 -14.62
C SER A 126 -12.17 -17.14 -14.75
N PHE A 127 -11.27 -17.04 -13.75
CA PHE A 127 -10.09 -16.21 -13.83
C PHE A 127 -9.13 -16.69 -14.93
N TYR A 128 -8.91 -17.99 -15.02
CA TYR A 128 -8.06 -18.58 -16.05
C TYR A 128 -8.58 -18.33 -17.47
N ALA A 129 -9.87 -18.48 -17.67
CA ALA A 129 -10.50 -18.17 -18.94
C ALA A 129 -10.40 -16.69 -19.30
N PHE A 130 -10.63 -15.79 -18.34
CA PHE A 130 -10.44 -14.36 -18.50
C PHE A 130 -9.00 -14.02 -18.86
N TYR A 131 -8.04 -14.56 -18.11
CA TYR A 131 -6.63 -14.35 -18.33
C TYR A 131 -6.20 -14.75 -19.74
N LYS A 132 -6.57 -15.97 -20.18
CA LYS A 132 -6.25 -16.45 -21.54
C LYS A 132 -6.80 -15.56 -22.65
N ASN A 133 -8.03 -15.09 -22.48
CA ASN A 133 -8.69 -14.28 -23.50
C ASN A 133 -8.15 -12.84 -23.55
N ASN A 134 -7.53 -12.35 -22.49
CA ASN A 134 -7.08 -10.96 -22.39
C ASN A 134 -5.57 -10.83 -22.17
N LYS A 135 -4.79 -11.90 -22.34
CA LYS A 135 -3.36 -11.96 -22.00
C LYS A 135 -2.56 -10.78 -22.57
N ASP A 136 -2.64 -10.53 -23.86
CA ASP A 136 -1.85 -9.49 -24.52
C ASP A 136 -2.26 -8.08 -24.06
N THR A 137 -3.56 -7.87 -23.85
CA THR A 137 -4.09 -6.60 -23.33
C THR A 137 -3.62 -6.36 -21.88
N LEU A 138 -3.59 -7.41 -21.06
CA LEU A 138 -3.11 -7.33 -19.68
C LEU A 138 -1.61 -7.05 -19.61
N ILE A 139 -0.80 -7.70 -20.45
CA ILE A 139 0.64 -7.44 -20.52
C ILE A 139 0.90 -5.99 -20.95
N THR A 140 0.26 -5.54 -22.01
CA THR A 140 0.43 -4.17 -22.50
C THR A 140 -0.03 -3.15 -21.47
N GLY A 141 -1.25 -3.30 -20.94
CA GLY A 141 -1.79 -2.39 -19.94
C GLY A 141 -0.98 -2.35 -18.64
N TYR A 142 -0.35 -3.46 -18.25
CA TYR A 142 0.54 -3.46 -17.10
C TYR A 142 1.85 -2.73 -17.37
N LEU A 143 2.46 -2.95 -18.53
CA LEU A 143 3.72 -2.29 -18.90
C LEU A 143 3.53 -0.78 -19.13
N ASP A 144 2.36 -0.35 -19.59
CA ASP A 144 2.01 1.06 -19.77
C ASP A 144 1.85 1.84 -18.44
N LEU A 145 1.78 1.14 -17.29
CA LEU A 145 1.77 1.80 -15.97
C LEU A 145 3.13 2.40 -15.59
N PHE A 146 4.20 1.99 -16.26
CA PHE A 146 5.56 2.38 -15.94
C PHE A 146 6.12 3.29 -17.02
N SER A 147 6.89 4.31 -16.61
CA SER A 147 7.71 5.06 -17.54
C SER A 147 8.93 4.21 -17.96
N ASP A 148 9.51 4.51 -19.12
CA ASP A 148 10.66 3.76 -19.66
C ASP A 148 11.89 3.71 -18.75
N SER A 149 11.99 4.64 -17.81
CA SER A 149 13.08 4.70 -16.81
C SER A 149 12.85 3.83 -15.56
N ASP A 150 11.62 3.35 -15.32
CA ASP A 150 11.24 2.68 -14.08
C ASP A 150 11.58 1.19 -14.09
N ILE A 151 11.52 0.57 -15.27
CA ILE A 151 11.75 -0.86 -15.45
C ILE A 151 12.74 -1.09 -16.59
N SER A 152 13.77 -1.91 -16.34
CA SER A 152 14.72 -2.32 -17.39
C SER A 152 14.06 -3.23 -18.45
N ASP A 153 14.63 -3.24 -19.65
CA ASP A 153 14.13 -4.10 -20.74
C ASP A 153 14.23 -5.59 -20.39
N ASP A 154 15.24 -5.99 -19.63
CA ASP A 154 15.36 -7.35 -19.11
C ASP A 154 14.16 -7.73 -18.25
N ASN A 155 13.71 -6.84 -17.38
CA ASN A 155 12.54 -7.08 -16.54
C ASN A 155 11.21 -7.03 -17.31
N LYS A 156 11.13 -6.26 -18.39
CA LYS A 156 9.99 -6.32 -19.32
C LYS A 156 9.91 -7.71 -19.99
N ILE A 157 11.05 -8.30 -20.34
CA ILE A 157 11.13 -9.66 -20.89
C ILE A 157 10.66 -10.68 -19.82
N VAL A 158 11.15 -10.57 -18.58
CA VAL A 158 10.74 -11.45 -17.48
C VAL A 158 9.23 -11.44 -17.26
N ILE A 159 8.60 -10.27 -17.32
CA ILE A 159 7.14 -10.15 -17.18
C ILE A 159 6.43 -10.88 -18.34
N ARG A 160 6.90 -10.72 -19.58
CA ARG A 160 6.33 -11.40 -20.76
C ARG A 160 6.47 -12.91 -20.65
N GLU A 161 7.65 -13.42 -20.33
CA GLU A 161 7.89 -14.84 -20.13
C GLU A 161 7.05 -15.43 -19.00
N PHE A 162 6.91 -14.68 -17.89
CA PHE A 162 6.06 -15.08 -16.78
C PHE A 162 4.60 -15.20 -17.20
N ALA A 163 4.12 -14.26 -18.01
CA ALA A 163 2.78 -14.26 -18.55
C ALA A 163 2.58 -15.41 -19.58
N GLU A 164 3.52 -15.58 -20.50
CA GLU A 164 3.43 -16.61 -21.55
C GLU A 164 3.38 -18.03 -20.98
N ASN A 165 4.14 -18.29 -19.93
CA ASN A 165 4.19 -19.59 -19.25
C ASN A 165 3.00 -19.86 -18.32
N ASP A 166 1.96 -19.03 -18.37
CA ASP A 166 0.75 -19.12 -17.52
C ASP A 166 1.06 -19.19 -16.00
N GLN A 167 2.24 -18.71 -15.58
CA GLN A 167 2.68 -18.76 -14.18
C GLN A 167 1.84 -17.90 -13.25
N VAL A 168 1.10 -16.95 -13.81
CA VAL A 168 0.10 -16.15 -13.09
C VAL A 168 -0.92 -17.02 -12.36
N VAL A 169 -1.28 -18.16 -12.93
CA VAL A 169 -2.28 -19.08 -12.38
C VAL A 169 -1.67 -20.13 -11.46
N PHE A 170 -0.43 -20.57 -11.75
CA PHE A 170 0.21 -21.65 -11.01
C PHE A 170 0.99 -21.20 -9.75
N LYS A 171 1.28 -19.92 -9.60
CA LYS A 171 1.94 -19.35 -8.41
C LYS A 171 0.98 -18.70 -7.42
N MET A 172 -0.32 -18.87 -7.62
CA MET A 172 -1.34 -18.58 -6.63
C MET A 172 -1.43 -19.75 -5.65
#